data_304fc4af7ec5667198f6f38edf8becf6
#
_entry.id   304fc4af7ec5667198f6f38edf8becf6
#
_cell.length_a   1.000
_cell.length_b   1.000
_cell.length_c   1.000
_cell.angle_alpha   90.00
_cell.angle_beta   90.00
_cell.angle_gamma   90.00
#
_symmetry.space_group_name_H-M   'P 1'
#
loop_
_entity.id
_entity.type
_entity.pdbx_description
1 polymer ?
#
loop_
_entity_poly.entity_id
_entity_poly.type
_entity_poly.pdbx_seq_one_letter_code
_entity_poly.pdbx_strand_id
1 'polypeptide(L)'
;MNQIKELIMKLSHVFLSLLLTSGLNLAYATTLAATNTAAPQATAADYKPVQGQAGKDVIWIPTPEGLIDKMLSTAKVSSQDKVFDLGAGDGIIAITAARKYGAQSVGIEFNPDMAQFARRKVAEAGVADKVKIITGDIFQEDFSSATVVTLYLMPQLNLKLRPILLNMKPGTRVVSHAFNMGDWEPDERIADQHARAYFWVVPAQIEGAWVVSGLDGGPMRLNLSQSYQQIGGTLSRGGQSFAL
;
A
#
# COMPACT_ATOMS: atom_id res chain seq x y z
N MET A 1 38.38 24.92 -12.28
CA MET A 1 37.53 24.38 -13.37
C MET A 1 38.34 24.02 -14.64
N ASN A 2 39.68 24.13 -14.62
CA ASN A 2 40.55 23.80 -15.78
C ASN A 2 41.34 22.47 -15.64
N GLN A 3 41.39 21.85 -14.50
CA GLN A 3 42.15 20.58 -14.32
C GLN A 3 41.38 19.30 -14.65
N ILE A 4 40.03 19.36 -14.67
CA ILE A 4 39.19 18.19 -14.99
C ILE A 4 39.07 18.00 -16.52
N LYS A 5 39.25 19.05 -17.32
CA LYS A 5 39.20 18.92 -18.78
C LYS A 5 40.48 18.33 -19.39
N GLU A 6 41.63 18.46 -18.73
CA GLU A 6 42.87 17.83 -19.20
C GLU A 6 42.96 16.31 -18.95
N LEU A 7 42.25 15.81 -17.94
CA LEU A 7 42.26 14.38 -17.62
C LEU A 7 41.41 13.56 -18.61
N ILE A 8 40.37 14.18 -19.21
CA ILE A 8 39.48 13.49 -20.18
C ILE A 8 40.11 13.42 -21.57
N MET A 9 41.04 14.32 -21.92
CA MET A 9 41.67 14.36 -23.24
C MET A 9 42.90 13.44 -23.34
N LYS A 10 43.44 12.90 -22.25
CA LYS A 10 44.58 11.95 -22.25
C LYS A 10 44.21 10.50 -22.36
N LEU A 11 42.94 10.11 -22.26
CA LEU A 11 42.46 8.73 -22.35
C LEU A 11 41.96 8.30 -23.73
N SER A 12 41.94 9.19 -24.72
CA SER A 12 41.45 8.88 -26.07
C SER A 12 42.52 8.55 -27.13
N HIS A 13 43.80 8.42 -26.77
CA HIS A 13 44.90 8.23 -27.73
C HIS A 13 45.71 6.92 -27.57
N VAL A 14 45.20 5.90 -26.87
CA VAL A 14 45.90 4.61 -26.68
C VAL A 14 45.28 3.43 -27.47
N PHE A 15 44.28 3.63 -28.26
CA PHE A 15 43.70 2.53 -29.06
C PHE A 15 43.70 2.83 -30.57
N LEU A 16 44.91 3.04 -31.11
CA LEU A 16 45.07 2.96 -32.58
C LEU A 16 46.52 2.66 -32.96
N SER A 17 46.96 1.43 -32.84
CA SER A 17 48.03 0.83 -33.65
C SER A 17 48.30 -0.61 -33.19
N LEU A 18 47.71 -1.57 -33.87
CA LEU A 18 48.31 -2.89 -34.21
C LEU A 18 47.40 -3.63 -35.21
N LEU A 19 47.57 -3.33 -36.46
CA LEU A 19 47.11 -4.19 -37.57
C LEU A 19 48.33 -4.57 -38.40
N LEU A 20 48.36 -5.84 -38.80
CA LEU A 20 49.24 -6.48 -39.76
C LEU A 20 50.34 -7.39 -39.22
N THR A 21 50.00 -8.68 -39.07
CA THR A 21 50.82 -9.77 -39.68
C THR A 21 49.90 -10.98 -39.98
N SER A 22 49.94 -11.39 -41.20
CA SER A 22 49.31 -12.54 -41.82
C SER A 22 49.72 -13.86 -41.22
N GLY A 23 48.73 -14.75 -40.92
CA GLY A 23 48.94 -16.15 -40.60
C GLY A 23 47.71 -16.96 -40.88
N LEU A 24 47.71 -17.64 -42.05
CA LEU A 24 46.69 -18.57 -42.52
C LEU A 24 46.71 -19.81 -41.60
N ASN A 25 45.72 -19.99 -40.73
CA ASN A 25 45.45 -21.25 -40.04
C ASN A 25 44.00 -21.66 -40.28
N LEU A 26 43.87 -22.68 -41.10
CA LEU A 26 42.62 -23.39 -41.35
C LEU A 26 42.28 -24.24 -40.11
N ALA A 27 41.45 -23.71 -39.18
CA ALA A 27 40.94 -24.47 -38.05
C ALA A 27 39.45 -24.79 -38.32
N TYR A 28 39.14 -26.07 -38.35
CA TYR A 28 37.80 -26.62 -38.40
C TYR A 28 36.98 -26.08 -37.25
N ALA A 29 36.05 -25.16 -37.51
CA ALA A 29 35.05 -24.75 -36.54
C ALA A 29 33.96 -25.81 -36.49
N THR A 30 34.02 -26.71 -35.52
CA THR A 30 32.87 -27.49 -35.06
C THR A 30 31.93 -26.54 -34.36
N THR A 31 30.87 -26.13 -35.05
CA THR A 31 29.71 -25.42 -34.47
C THR A 31 29.00 -26.37 -33.51
N LEU A 32 29.36 -26.32 -32.22
CA LEU A 32 28.46 -26.78 -31.17
C LEU A 32 27.26 -25.79 -31.13
N ALA A 33 26.18 -26.19 -31.80
CA ALA A 33 24.88 -25.55 -31.58
C ALA A 33 24.50 -25.80 -30.09
N ALA A 34 24.80 -24.84 -29.23
CA ALA A 34 24.22 -24.80 -27.90
C ALA A 34 22.71 -24.66 -28.08
N THR A 35 21.99 -25.78 -28.02
CA THR A 35 20.54 -25.78 -27.84
C THR A 35 20.27 -25.15 -26.47
N ASN A 36 20.04 -23.84 -26.48
CA ASN A 36 19.58 -23.11 -25.32
C ASN A 36 18.10 -23.52 -25.11
N THR A 37 17.89 -24.68 -24.49
CA THR A 37 16.59 -25.06 -23.96
C THR A 37 16.34 -24.17 -22.74
N ALA A 38 15.93 -22.92 -23.00
CA ALA A 38 15.27 -22.12 -22.00
C ALA A 38 14.09 -22.97 -21.49
N ALA A 39 14.10 -23.29 -20.19
CA ALA A 39 12.94 -23.90 -19.56
C ALA A 39 11.70 -23.05 -19.93
N PRO A 40 10.56 -23.68 -20.27
CA PRO A 40 9.37 -22.94 -20.64
C PRO A 40 9.06 -21.97 -19.49
N GLN A 41 9.21 -20.68 -19.73
CA GLN A 41 8.67 -19.67 -18.83
C GLN A 41 7.17 -19.89 -18.80
N ALA A 42 6.65 -20.26 -17.62
CA ALA A 42 5.21 -20.36 -17.41
C ALA A 42 4.57 -19.09 -17.95
N THR A 43 3.61 -19.23 -18.86
CA THR A 43 2.90 -18.07 -19.38
C THR A 43 2.17 -17.42 -18.22
N ALA A 44 2.02 -16.11 -18.24
CA ALA A 44 1.29 -15.38 -17.18
C ALA A 44 -0.15 -15.93 -16.96
N ALA A 45 -0.67 -16.69 -17.93
CA ALA A 45 -1.95 -17.40 -17.82
C ALA A 45 -1.89 -18.59 -16.84
N ASP A 46 -0.72 -19.21 -16.65
CA ASP A 46 -0.55 -20.41 -15.82
C ASP A 46 -0.14 -20.10 -14.37
N TYR A 47 0.17 -18.83 -14.07
CA TYR A 47 0.55 -18.43 -12.72
C TYR A 47 -0.59 -18.68 -11.73
N LYS A 48 -0.29 -19.47 -10.69
CA LYS A 48 -1.16 -19.72 -9.53
C LYS A 48 -0.34 -19.43 -8.27
N PRO A 49 -0.82 -18.52 -7.40
CA PRO A 49 -0.11 -18.23 -6.17
C PRO A 49 -0.12 -19.42 -5.23
N VAL A 50 0.98 -19.59 -4.48
CA VAL A 50 1.11 -20.60 -3.42
C VAL A 50 1.16 -19.88 -2.09
N GLN A 51 0.32 -20.32 -1.15
CA GLN A 51 0.32 -19.76 0.20
C GLN A 51 1.73 -19.84 0.82
N GLY A 52 2.20 -18.74 1.40
CA GLY A 52 3.55 -18.63 1.94
C GLY A 52 4.62 -18.24 0.92
N GLN A 53 4.25 -18.04 -0.37
CA GLN A 53 5.22 -17.57 -1.36
C GLN A 53 5.76 -16.18 -0.98
N ALA A 54 7.06 -15.96 -1.27
CA ALA A 54 7.70 -14.69 -1.03
C ALA A 54 7.17 -13.60 -1.96
N GLY A 55 6.81 -12.44 -1.37
CA GLY A 55 6.63 -11.18 -2.08
C GLY A 55 7.86 -10.30 -1.93
N LYS A 56 7.73 -8.98 -2.19
CA LYS A 56 8.83 -8.02 -2.02
C LYS A 56 9.27 -7.90 -0.55
N ASP A 57 8.33 -7.63 0.33
CA ASP A 57 8.56 -7.35 1.75
C ASP A 57 7.66 -8.20 2.67
N VAL A 58 6.79 -9.03 2.09
CA VAL A 58 5.82 -9.87 2.79
C VAL A 58 5.71 -11.23 2.11
N ILE A 59 5.27 -12.24 2.86
CA ILE A 59 4.79 -13.51 2.29
C ILE A 59 3.30 -13.37 1.98
N TRP A 60 2.84 -13.97 0.89
CA TRP A 60 1.42 -13.96 0.56
C TRP A 60 0.66 -15.03 1.38
N ILE A 61 -0.32 -14.57 2.14
CA ILE A 61 -1.27 -15.42 2.86
C ILE A 61 -2.66 -14.84 2.62
N PRO A 62 -3.63 -15.61 2.11
CA PRO A 62 -4.98 -15.11 1.88
C PRO A 62 -5.68 -14.80 3.21
N THR A 63 -6.45 -13.71 3.22
CA THR A 63 -7.34 -13.40 4.35
C THR A 63 -8.57 -14.32 4.31
N PRO A 64 -8.94 -14.98 5.42
CA PRO A 64 -10.16 -15.81 5.48
C PRO A 64 -11.42 -15.00 5.15
N GLU A 65 -12.36 -15.61 4.40
CA GLU A 65 -13.59 -14.92 3.96
C GLU A 65 -14.42 -14.37 5.14
N GLY A 66 -14.56 -15.14 6.21
CA GLY A 66 -15.28 -14.69 7.42
C GLY A 66 -14.67 -13.44 8.03
N LEU A 67 -13.32 -13.33 8.02
CA LEU A 67 -12.63 -12.13 8.49
C LEU A 67 -12.81 -10.96 7.52
N ILE A 68 -12.75 -11.19 6.21
CA ILE A 68 -13.02 -10.14 5.21
C ILE A 68 -14.39 -9.54 5.43
N ASP A 69 -15.41 -10.38 5.64
CA ASP A 69 -16.78 -9.90 5.89
C ASP A 69 -16.85 -9.04 7.16
N LYS A 70 -16.20 -9.46 8.23
CA LYS A 70 -16.12 -8.68 9.47
C LYS A 70 -15.35 -7.37 9.28
N MET A 71 -14.23 -7.38 8.58
CA MET A 71 -13.44 -6.18 8.29
C MET A 71 -14.27 -5.14 7.52
N LEU A 72 -14.92 -5.56 6.44
CA LEU A 72 -15.70 -4.65 5.59
C LEU A 72 -17.00 -4.17 6.28
N SER A 73 -17.66 -5.04 7.07
CA SER A 73 -18.86 -4.65 7.83
C SER A 73 -18.54 -3.71 8.99
N THR A 74 -17.45 -3.95 9.74
CA THR A 74 -16.98 -3.02 10.79
C THR A 74 -16.63 -1.66 10.20
N ALA A 75 -15.97 -1.64 9.04
CA ALA A 75 -15.70 -0.41 8.31
C ALA A 75 -16.99 0.20 7.69
N LYS A 76 -18.14 -0.41 7.85
CA LYS A 76 -19.43 0.05 7.29
C LYS A 76 -19.32 0.37 5.80
N VAL A 77 -18.65 -0.50 5.05
CA VAL A 77 -18.49 -0.33 3.60
C VAL A 77 -19.85 -0.31 2.92
N SER A 78 -20.00 0.58 1.96
CA SER A 78 -21.23 0.80 1.18
C SER A 78 -20.91 1.08 -0.29
N SER A 79 -21.93 1.20 -1.12
CA SER A 79 -21.79 1.57 -2.53
C SER A 79 -21.27 3.00 -2.76
N GLN A 80 -21.23 3.82 -1.73
CA GLN A 80 -20.68 5.18 -1.78
C GLN A 80 -19.17 5.21 -1.53
N ASP A 81 -18.59 4.06 -1.18
CA ASP A 81 -17.19 3.99 -0.78
C ASP A 81 -16.26 3.72 -1.94
N LYS A 82 -15.05 4.24 -1.78
CA LYS A 82 -13.88 3.90 -2.56
C LYS A 82 -12.90 3.16 -1.67
N VAL A 83 -12.82 1.84 -1.83
CA VAL A 83 -11.96 0.96 -1.04
C VAL A 83 -10.61 0.83 -1.74
N PHE A 84 -9.52 1.07 -1.02
CA PHE A 84 -8.17 0.75 -1.47
C PHE A 84 -7.61 -0.41 -0.64
N ASP A 85 -7.18 -1.47 -1.32
CA ASP A 85 -6.56 -2.64 -0.71
C ASP A 85 -5.05 -2.61 -0.98
N LEU A 86 -4.26 -2.32 0.06
CA LEU A 86 -2.83 -2.13 -0.04
C LEU A 86 -2.10 -3.47 0.17
N GLY A 87 -1.42 -3.93 -0.90
CA GLY A 87 -0.90 -5.30 -0.97
C GLY A 87 -2.02 -6.28 -1.29
N ALA A 88 -2.74 -6.02 -2.38
CA ALA A 88 -4.01 -6.67 -2.68
C ALA A 88 -3.92 -8.20 -2.90
N GLY A 89 -2.71 -8.72 -3.13
CA GLY A 89 -2.51 -10.14 -3.39
C GLY A 89 -3.37 -10.62 -4.54
N ASP A 90 -4.22 -11.59 -4.26
CA ASP A 90 -5.16 -12.17 -5.24
C ASP A 90 -6.44 -11.34 -5.47
N GLY A 91 -6.54 -10.16 -4.84
CA GLY A 91 -7.64 -9.21 -4.99
C GLY A 91 -8.93 -9.56 -4.25
N ILE A 92 -8.93 -10.59 -3.39
CA ILE A 92 -10.16 -11.10 -2.77
C ILE A 92 -10.90 -10.05 -1.93
N ILE A 93 -10.19 -9.17 -1.21
CA ILE A 93 -10.83 -8.13 -0.39
C ILE A 93 -11.51 -7.09 -1.31
N ALA A 94 -10.81 -6.61 -2.34
CA ALA A 94 -11.37 -5.66 -3.30
C ALA A 94 -12.59 -6.24 -4.05
N ILE A 95 -12.50 -7.51 -4.48
CA ILE A 95 -13.62 -8.24 -5.11
C ILE A 95 -14.81 -8.34 -4.15
N THR A 96 -14.57 -8.69 -2.88
CA THR A 96 -15.64 -8.83 -1.88
C THR A 96 -16.32 -7.48 -1.60
N ALA A 97 -15.54 -6.39 -1.47
CA ALA A 97 -16.07 -5.05 -1.30
C ALA A 97 -17.02 -4.64 -2.46
N ALA A 98 -16.62 -4.94 -3.70
CA ALA A 98 -17.45 -4.65 -4.87
C ALA A 98 -18.70 -5.54 -4.94
N ARG A 99 -18.55 -6.87 -4.74
CA ARG A 99 -19.66 -7.83 -4.88
C ARG A 99 -20.71 -7.70 -3.81
N LYS A 100 -20.29 -7.60 -2.53
CA LYS A 100 -21.23 -7.62 -1.39
C LYS A 100 -21.75 -6.24 -1.03
N TYR A 101 -20.95 -5.20 -1.24
CA TYR A 101 -21.28 -3.84 -0.78
C TYR A 101 -21.48 -2.84 -1.92
N GLY A 102 -21.18 -3.23 -3.17
CA GLY A 102 -21.32 -2.35 -4.33
C GLY A 102 -20.26 -1.26 -4.43
N ALA A 103 -19.23 -1.30 -3.59
CA ALA A 103 -18.18 -0.29 -3.52
C ALA A 103 -17.31 -0.26 -4.78
N GLN A 104 -16.76 0.92 -5.11
CA GLN A 104 -15.65 1.03 -6.03
C GLN A 104 -14.37 0.59 -5.30
N SER A 105 -13.57 -0.28 -5.92
CA SER A 105 -12.40 -0.85 -5.27
C SER A 105 -11.14 -0.76 -6.13
N VAL A 106 -10.01 -0.48 -5.49
CA VAL A 106 -8.69 -0.46 -6.12
C VAL A 106 -7.76 -1.33 -5.29
N GLY A 107 -7.21 -2.39 -5.88
CA GLY A 107 -6.14 -3.16 -5.29
C GLY A 107 -4.79 -2.70 -5.82
N ILE A 108 -3.82 -2.46 -4.94
CA ILE A 108 -2.43 -2.16 -5.31
C ILE A 108 -1.59 -3.38 -4.94
N GLU A 109 -0.97 -4.00 -5.94
CA GLU A 109 -0.14 -5.20 -5.77
C GLU A 109 1.22 -5.01 -6.44
N PHE A 110 2.29 -5.27 -5.69
CA PHE A 110 3.65 -5.04 -6.17
C PHE A 110 4.10 -6.10 -7.18
N ASN A 111 3.74 -7.37 -6.96
CA ASN A 111 4.13 -8.47 -7.83
C ASN A 111 3.28 -8.47 -9.12
N PRO A 112 3.89 -8.33 -10.30
CA PRO A 112 3.14 -8.24 -11.56
C PRO A 112 2.36 -9.52 -11.90
N ASP A 113 2.87 -10.70 -11.56
CA ASP A 113 2.19 -11.97 -11.83
C ASP A 113 0.99 -12.15 -10.91
N MET A 114 1.13 -11.78 -9.64
CA MET A 114 0.04 -11.76 -8.66
C MET A 114 -1.03 -10.73 -9.08
N ALA A 115 -0.64 -9.53 -9.46
CA ALA A 115 -1.55 -8.51 -9.96
C ALA A 115 -2.32 -8.98 -11.20
N GLN A 116 -1.66 -9.70 -12.11
CA GLN A 116 -2.33 -10.28 -13.27
C GLN A 116 -3.29 -11.40 -12.87
N PHE A 117 -2.90 -12.25 -11.92
CA PHE A 117 -3.79 -13.25 -11.36
C PHE A 117 -5.03 -12.60 -10.72
N ALA A 118 -4.85 -11.54 -9.93
CA ALA A 118 -5.95 -10.78 -9.34
C ALA A 118 -6.90 -10.20 -10.39
N ARG A 119 -6.36 -9.65 -11.52
CA ARG A 119 -7.19 -9.16 -12.64
C ARG A 119 -8.04 -10.26 -13.27
N ARG A 120 -7.52 -11.49 -13.41
CA ARG A 120 -8.32 -12.63 -13.88
C ARG A 120 -9.45 -12.95 -12.91
N LYS A 121 -9.16 -12.99 -11.60
CA LYS A 121 -10.19 -13.20 -10.57
C LYS A 121 -11.27 -12.11 -10.58
N VAL A 122 -10.89 -10.85 -10.80
CA VAL A 122 -11.83 -9.73 -10.95
C VAL A 122 -12.77 -9.95 -12.14
N ALA A 123 -12.22 -10.37 -13.29
CA ALA A 123 -13.03 -10.68 -14.49
C ALA A 123 -13.94 -11.89 -14.25
N GLU A 124 -13.43 -12.99 -13.69
CA GLU A 124 -14.20 -14.18 -13.33
C GLU A 124 -15.33 -13.88 -12.32
N ALA A 125 -15.07 -12.95 -11.40
CA ALA A 125 -16.07 -12.50 -10.44
C ALA A 125 -17.16 -11.58 -11.02
N GLY A 126 -16.99 -11.11 -12.28
CA GLY A 126 -17.93 -10.23 -12.96
C GLY A 126 -18.01 -8.82 -12.37
N VAL A 127 -16.91 -8.31 -11.77
CA VAL A 127 -16.85 -6.99 -11.11
C VAL A 127 -15.82 -6.04 -11.72
N ALA A 128 -15.42 -6.28 -12.97
CA ALA A 128 -14.39 -5.47 -13.65
C ALA A 128 -14.80 -3.99 -13.87
N ASP A 129 -16.08 -3.68 -13.78
CA ASP A 129 -16.63 -2.32 -13.81
C ASP A 129 -16.40 -1.56 -12.50
N LYS A 130 -16.17 -2.28 -11.40
CA LYS A 130 -16.02 -1.73 -10.04
C LYS A 130 -14.64 -1.94 -9.43
N VAL A 131 -13.87 -2.92 -9.90
CA VAL A 131 -12.57 -3.27 -9.30
C VAL A 131 -11.45 -3.04 -10.30
N LYS A 132 -10.46 -2.25 -9.89
CA LYS A 132 -9.20 -2.02 -10.61
C LYS A 132 -8.04 -2.60 -9.82
N ILE A 133 -7.15 -3.37 -10.48
CA ILE A 133 -5.89 -3.82 -9.89
C ILE A 133 -4.73 -3.07 -10.55
N ILE A 134 -3.98 -2.33 -9.74
CA ILE A 134 -2.76 -1.60 -10.11
C ILE A 134 -1.56 -2.48 -9.76
N THR A 135 -0.62 -2.61 -10.70
CA THR A 135 0.70 -3.16 -10.39
C THR A 135 1.57 -1.99 -9.96
N GLY A 136 1.93 -1.92 -8.69
CA GLY A 136 2.65 -0.76 -8.16
C GLY A 136 3.12 -0.91 -6.71
N ASP A 137 3.89 0.06 -6.27
CA ASP A 137 4.38 0.17 -4.89
C ASP A 137 3.40 1.02 -4.07
N ILE A 138 2.88 0.48 -2.98
CA ILE A 138 1.95 1.17 -2.06
C ILE A 138 2.51 2.47 -1.47
N PHE A 139 3.83 2.68 -1.52
CA PHE A 139 4.48 3.90 -1.08
C PHE A 139 4.67 4.95 -2.19
N GLN A 140 4.31 4.61 -3.43
CA GLN A 140 4.43 5.49 -4.60
C GLN A 140 3.08 5.76 -5.28
N GLU A 141 2.14 4.83 -5.14
CA GLU A 141 0.80 4.96 -5.70
C GLU A 141 -0.07 5.90 -4.86
N ASP A 142 -0.88 6.72 -5.52
CA ASP A 142 -1.81 7.63 -4.85
C ASP A 142 -3.12 6.92 -4.46
N PHE A 143 -3.34 6.78 -3.16
CA PHE A 143 -4.60 6.29 -2.59
C PHE A 143 -5.30 7.33 -1.70
N SER A 144 -4.93 8.60 -1.79
CA SER A 144 -5.50 9.70 -0.98
C SER A 144 -7.01 9.86 -1.14
N SER A 145 -7.57 9.39 -2.26
CA SER A 145 -9.01 9.41 -2.53
C SER A 145 -9.81 8.27 -1.87
N ALA A 146 -9.15 7.38 -1.12
CA ALA A 146 -9.82 6.30 -0.42
C ALA A 146 -10.75 6.83 0.67
N THR A 147 -11.92 6.22 0.81
CA THR A 147 -12.79 6.36 1.99
C THR A 147 -12.59 5.21 2.96
N VAL A 148 -12.10 4.08 2.45
CA VAL A 148 -11.72 2.90 3.23
C VAL A 148 -10.38 2.38 2.70
N VAL A 149 -9.46 2.08 3.61
CA VAL A 149 -8.19 1.40 3.32
C VAL A 149 -8.17 0.06 4.03
N THR A 150 -7.89 -1.00 3.28
CA THR A 150 -7.66 -2.34 3.82
C THR A 150 -6.21 -2.74 3.60
N LEU A 151 -5.63 -3.51 4.54
CA LEU A 151 -4.26 -3.99 4.43
C LEU A 151 -4.05 -5.30 5.21
N TYR A 152 -3.19 -6.14 4.64
CA TYR A 152 -2.61 -7.30 5.31
C TYR A 152 -1.11 -7.35 5.03
N LEU A 153 -0.39 -6.54 5.78
CA LEU A 153 1.05 -6.31 5.63
C LEU A 153 1.79 -6.67 6.92
N MET A 154 3.15 -6.67 6.84
CA MET A 154 3.97 -6.87 8.03
C MET A 154 3.96 -5.63 8.95
N PRO A 155 4.22 -5.79 10.27
CA PRO A 155 4.20 -4.68 11.23
C PRO A 155 5.02 -3.47 10.81
N GLN A 156 6.20 -3.68 10.24
CA GLN A 156 7.11 -2.62 9.82
C GLN A 156 6.50 -1.77 8.68
N LEU A 157 5.75 -2.40 7.77
CA LEU A 157 5.08 -1.70 6.68
C LEU A 157 3.89 -0.89 7.19
N ASN A 158 3.13 -1.43 8.16
CA ASN A 158 2.05 -0.72 8.83
C ASN A 158 2.59 0.56 9.50
N LEU A 159 3.69 0.45 10.25
CA LEU A 159 4.32 1.61 10.89
C LEU A 159 4.83 2.64 9.89
N LYS A 160 5.34 2.19 8.73
CA LYS A 160 5.77 3.08 7.64
C LYS A 160 4.58 3.75 6.93
N LEU A 161 3.44 3.07 6.80
CA LEU A 161 2.21 3.62 6.23
C LEU A 161 1.47 4.56 7.18
N ARG A 162 1.60 4.36 8.49
CA ARG A 162 0.86 5.11 9.51
C ARG A 162 0.88 6.63 9.31
N PRO A 163 2.02 7.32 9.09
CA PRO A 163 2.02 8.76 8.87
C PRO A 163 1.27 9.17 7.59
N ILE A 164 1.28 8.32 6.56
CA ILE A 164 0.53 8.57 5.31
C ILE A 164 -0.98 8.45 5.59
N LEU A 165 -1.38 7.40 6.33
CA LEU A 165 -2.77 7.15 6.69
C LEU A 165 -3.33 8.27 7.59
N LEU A 166 -2.55 8.75 8.57
CA LEU A 166 -2.93 9.85 9.46
C LEU A 166 -3.10 11.20 8.74
N ASN A 167 -2.48 11.37 7.57
CA ASN A 167 -2.63 12.55 6.71
C ASN A 167 -3.78 12.44 5.72
N MET A 168 -4.51 11.32 5.68
CA MET A 168 -5.69 11.17 4.85
C MET A 168 -6.84 12.03 5.39
N LYS A 169 -7.89 12.16 4.59
CA LYS A 169 -9.10 12.91 4.99
C LYS A 169 -9.65 12.35 6.31
N PRO A 170 -9.92 13.22 7.30
CA PRO A 170 -10.58 12.81 8.53
C PRO A 170 -11.87 12.03 8.25
N GLY A 171 -12.08 10.94 9.00
CA GLY A 171 -13.19 10.01 8.75
C GLY A 171 -12.87 8.88 7.77
N THR A 172 -11.69 8.87 7.12
CA THR A 172 -11.22 7.70 6.37
C THR A 172 -11.08 6.52 7.33
N ARG A 173 -11.61 5.38 6.94
CA ARG A 173 -11.61 4.15 7.75
C ARG A 173 -10.48 3.24 7.30
N VAL A 174 -9.72 2.72 8.26
CA VAL A 174 -8.58 1.84 8.01
C VAL A 174 -8.82 0.51 8.71
N VAL A 175 -8.64 -0.60 7.99
CA VAL A 175 -8.76 -1.94 8.57
C VAL A 175 -7.52 -2.75 8.24
N SER A 176 -6.86 -3.29 9.26
CA SER A 176 -5.66 -4.10 9.11
C SER A 176 -5.88 -5.52 9.62
N HIS A 177 -5.67 -6.52 8.76
CA HIS A 177 -5.62 -7.91 9.19
C HIS A 177 -4.32 -8.18 9.95
N ALA A 178 -4.41 -8.89 11.05
CA ALA A 178 -3.36 -9.42 11.94
C ALA A 178 -2.51 -8.39 12.69
N PHE A 179 -2.14 -7.25 12.10
CA PHE A 179 -1.14 -6.33 12.66
C PHE A 179 -1.72 -4.95 12.92
N ASN A 180 -1.31 -4.36 14.05
CA ASN A 180 -1.71 -3.02 14.47
C ASN A 180 -0.81 -1.91 13.89
N MET A 181 -1.02 -0.68 14.35
CA MET A 181 -0.29 0.54 13.95
C MET A 181 0.66 1.06 15.05
N GLY A 182 1.17 0.16 15.90
CA GLY A 182 2.02 0.53 17.04
C GLY A 182 1.22 1.23 18.13
N ASP A 183 1.63 2.43 18.50
CA ASP A 183 1.01 3.27 19.53
C ASP A 183 -0.25 4.01 19.07
N TRP A 184 -0.60 3.95 17.77
CA TRP A 184 -1.93 4.35 17.33
C TRP A 184 -2.92 3.23 17.65
N GLU A 185 -3.52 3.30 18.83
CA GLU A 185 -4.49 2.28 19.28
C GLU A 185 -5.71 2.21 18.36
N PRO A 186 -6.23 1.01 18.07
CA PRO A 186 -7.42 0.86 17.24
C PRO A 186 -8.68 1.30 17.97
N ASP A 187 -9.64 1.84 17.21
CA ASP A 187 -10.99 2.14 17.70
C ASP A 187 -11.77 0.85 17.97
N GLU A 188 -11.50 -0.22 17.19
CA GLU A 188 -12.13 -1.53 17.38
C GLU A 188 -11.16 -2.68 17.07
N ARG A 189 -11.27 -3.77 17.83
CA ARG A 189 -10.55 -5.04 17.61
C ARG A 189 -11.53 -6.08 17.11
N ILE A 190 -11.27 -6.63 15.95
CA ILE A 190 -12.12 -7.59 15.26
C ILE A 190 -11.53 -9.00 15.47
N ALA A 191 -12.36 -9.95 15.87
CA ALA A 191 -11.97 -11.34 16.00
C ALA A 191 -12.85 -12.26 15.13
N ASP A 192 -12.21 -13.24 14.47
CA ASP A 192 -12.87 -14.29 13.73
C ASP A 192 -12.10 -15.60 13.88
N GLN A 193 -12.67 -16.55 14.62
CA GLN A 193 -12.06 -17.84 14.94
C GLN A 193 -10.59 -17.69 15.40
N HIS A 194 -9.61 -17.97 14.53
CA HIS A 194 -8.18 -17.88 14.80
C HIS A 194 -7.52 -16.64 14.16
N ALA A 195 -8.32 -15.77 13.53
CA ALA A 195 -7.85 -14.57 12.85
C ALA A 195 -8.34 -13.30 13.57
N ARG A 196 -7.62 -12.20 13.40
CA ARG A 196 -7.95 -10.91 14.01
C ARG A 196 -7.68 -9.78 13.02
N ALA A 197 -8.40 -8.69 13.19
CA ALA A 197 -8.13 -7.44 12.51
C ALA A 197 -8.32 -6.27 13.46
N TYR A 198 -7.90 -5.12 13.02
CA TYR A 198 -7.93 -3.87 13.76
C TYR A 198 -8.55 -2.79 12.90
N PHE A 199 -9.35 -1.94 13.49
CA PHE A 199 -10.07 -0.88 12.80
C PHE A 199 -9.73 0.48 13.41
N TRP A 200 -9.54 1.49 12.57
CA TRP A 200 -9.30 2.88 12.93
C TRP A 200 -10.14 3.81 12.05
N VAL A 201 -10.48 4.96 12.61
CA VAL A 201 -10.97 6.11 11.87
C VAL A 201 -9.91 7.20 11.92
N VAL A 202 -9.47 7.70 10.77
CA VAL A 202 -8.51 8.80 10.70
C VAL A 202 -9.09 10.02 11.44
N PRO A 203 -8.44 10.51 12.50
CA PRO A 203 -8.96 11.61 13.31
C PRO A 203 -8.82 12.96 12.59
N ALA A 204 -9.69 13.90 12.92
CA ALA A 204 -9.48 15.30 12.55
C ALA A 204 -8.27 15.86 13.33
N GLN A 205 -7.48 16.70 12.70
CA GLN A 205 -6.38 17.41 13.33
C GLN A 205 -6.93 18.68 13.97
N ILE A 206 -7.09 18.67 15.29
CA ILE A 206 -7.73 19.75 16.06
C ILE A 206 -6.87 20.27 17.20
N GLU A 207 -5.61 19.83 17.30
CA GLU A 207 -4.67 20.37 18.27
C GLU A 207 -4.49 21.88 18.09
N GLY A 208 -4.37 22.60 19.20
CA GLY A 208 -4.11 24.04 19.21
C GLY A 208 -5.13 24.89 19.98
N ALA A 209 -5.07 26.19 19.76
CA ALA A 209 -5.92 27.16 20.42
C ALA A 209 -7.11 27.58 19.54
N TRP A 210 -8.29 27.48 20.10
CA TRP A 210 -9.56 27.77 19.43
C TRP A 210 -10.37 28.79 20.21
N VAL A 211 -11.21 29.54 19.52
CA VAL A 211 -12.22 30.41 20.14
C VAL A 211 -13.60 29.89 19.74
N VAL A 212 -14.38 29.51 20.72
CA VAL A 212 -15.78 29.12 20.55
C VAL A 212 -16.65 30.36 20.83
N SER A 213 -17.41 30.81 19.85
CA SER A 213 -18.31 31.97 19.92
C SER A 213 -19.77 31.55 19.64
N GLY A 214 -20.71 32.45 19.89
CA GLY A 214 -22.13 32.22 19.63
C GLY A 214 -22.87 31.49 20.78
N LEU A 215 -22.23 31.34 21.95
CA LEU A 215 -22.82 30.78 23.14
C LEU A 215 -23.19 31.89 24.13
N ASP A 216 -24.23 31.67 24.92
CA ASP A 216 -24.62 32.58 26.02
C ASP A 216 -23.48 32.76 27.00
N GLY A 217 -23.21 34.01 27.39
CA GLY A 217 -22.13 34.38 28.34
C GLY A 217 -20.78 34.66 27.71
N GLY A 218 -20.71 34.85 26.35
CA GLY A 218 -19.52 35.32 25.66
C GLY A 218 -18.56 34.22 25.16
N PRO A 219 -17.48 34.59 24.49
CA PRO A 219 -16.56 33.65 23.89
C PRO A 219 -15.79 32.84 24.93
N MET A 220 -15.54 31.57 24.60
CA MET A 220 -14.69 30.65 25.34
C MET A 220 -13.40 30.39 24.59
N ARG A 221 -12.30 30.22 25.32
CA ARG A 221 -11.01 29.76 24.77
C ARG A 221 -10.86 28.28 25.05
N LEU A 222 -10.47 27.54 24.02
CA LEU A 222 -10.26 26.10 24.05
C LEU A 222 -8.82 25.84 23.61
N ASN A 223 -7.99 25.28 24.49
CA ASN A 223 -6.65 24.82 24.14
C ASN A 223 -6.67 23.30 24.14
N LEU A 224 -6.47 22.70 22.95
CA LEU A 224 -6.51 21.26 22.76
C LEU A 224 -5.11 20.69 22.59
N SER A 225 -4.85 19.58 23.26
CA SER A 225 -3.79 18.63 22.96
C SER A 225 -4.39 17.39 22.33
N GLN A 226 -3.66 16.77 21.39
CA GLN A 226 -4.13 15.61 20.67
C GLN A 226 -3.06 14.53 20.58
N SER A 227 -3.45 13.30 20.87
CA SER A 227 -2.67 12.10 20.57
C SER A 227 -3.56 11.15 19.79
N TYR A 228 -3.39 11.11 18.48
CA TYR A 228 -4.25 10.38 17.53
C TYR A 228 -5.72 10.79 17.70
N GLN A 229 -6.63 9.87 18.08
CA GLN A 229 -8.05 10.13 18.33
C GLN A 229 -8.33 10.62 19.75
N GLN A 230 -7.35 10.60 20.64
CA GLN A 230 -7.53 11.06 22.01
C GLN A 230 -7.26 12.55 22.11
N ILE A 231 -8.17 13.26 22.75
CA ILE A 231 -8.16 14.71 22.92
C ILE A 231 -8.16 15.01 24.39
N GLY A 232 -7.29 15.93 24.78
CA GLY A 232 -7.28 16.55 26.11
C GLY A 232 -7.14 18.06 25.96
N GLY A 233 -7.20 18.77 27.06
CA GLY A 233 -6.98 20.22 27.02
C GLY A 233 -7.68 21.00 28.12
N THR A 234 -7.88 22.30 27.86
CA THR A 234 -8.55 23.20 28.79
C THR A 234 -9.54 24.08 28.06
N LEU A 235 -10.70 24.27 28.68
CA LEU A 235 -11.71 25.25 28.30
C LEU A 235 -11.65 26.40 29.32
N SER A 236 -11.54 27.66 28.87
CA SER A 236 -11.52 28.82 29.75
C SER A 236 -12.52 29.89 29.35
N ARG A 237 -13.17 30.53 30.35
CA ARG A 237 -14.14 31.58 30.20
C ARG A 237 -14.17 32.48 31.44
N GLY A 238 -14.14 33.80 31.25
CA GLY A 238 -14.27 34.74 32.35
C GLY A 238 -13.24 34.57 33.50
N GLY A 239 -12.02 34.09 33.17
CA GLY A 239 -10.98 33.83 34.18
C GLY A 239 -11.07 32.43 34.82
N GLN A 240 -12.11 31.66 34.58
CA GLN A 240 -12.22 30.27 35.03
C GLN A 240 -11.69 29.31 33.95
N SER A 241 -11.07 28.19 34.35
CA SER A 241 -10.53 27.16 33.49
C SER A 241 -10.97 25.78 33.95
N PHE A 242 -11.36 24.95 32.97
CA PHE A 242 -11.82 23.58 33.17
C PHE A 242 -10.96 22.62 32.31
N ALA A 243 -10.55 21.49 32.88
CA ALA A 243 -9.91 20.41 32.15
C ALA A 243 -10.94 19.64 31.34
N LEU A 244 -10.50 19.14 30.15
CA LEU A 244 -11.27 18.27 29.23
C LEU A 244 -10.75 16.85 29.32
#